data_74d45ece57fde3ce772276c31cf31b93
#
_entry.id   74d45ece57fde3ce772276c31cf31b93
#
_cell.length_a   1.000
_cell.length_b   1.000
_cell.length_c   1.000
_cell.angle_alpha   90.00
_cell.angle_beta   90.00
_cell.angle_gamma   90.00
#
_symmetry.space_group_name_H-M   'P 1'
#
loop_
_entity.id
_entity.type
_entity.pdbx_description
1 polymer ?
#
loop_
_entity_poly.entity_id
_entity_poly.type
_entity_poly.pdbx_seq_one_letter_code
_entity_poly.pdbx_strand_id
1 'polypeptide(L)'
;MTFIQALLIGLIAGLTVLDGNWLGEAKFREPVVTGFLVGLALGDVTKGLKVGAELQLLWMGATGIGPTAQLDIGTGGTIGAAVAIMTGKGAETAILFGVPVAVVMQFINTLLIASYSGLMHKVDNDIEAGNFKSIALTHHFCNWATFALYSLVAFVAMYFGHGVIQAIADGLPAWANAGLNGVAALLPALGFALLLN
;
A
#
# COMPACT_ATOMS: atom_id res chain seq x y z
N MET A 1 -12.16 -4.96 14.85
CA MET A 1 -10.69 -4.79 14.83
C MET A 1 -10.23 -4.08 16.09
N THR A 2 -9.13 -4.49 16.72
CA THR A 2 -8.58 -3.82 17.90
C THR A 2 -7.72 -2.62 17.49
N PHE A 3 -7.52 -1.66 18.42
CA PHE A 3 -6.63 -0.52 18.20
C PHE A 3 -5.20 -0.95 17.82
N ILE A 4 -4.67 -1.99 18.50
CA ILE A 4 -3.33 -2.51 18.24
C ILE A 4 -3.21 -3.09 16.83
N GLN A 5 -4.21 -3.85 16.38
CA GLN A 5 -4.24 -4.39 15.02
C GLN A 5 -4.24 -3.29 13.95
N ALA A 6 -5.09 -2.26 14.15
CA ALA A 6 -5.12 -1.13 13.23
C ALA A 6 -3.79 -0.37 13.21
N LEU A 7 -3.16 -0.18 14.38
CA LEU A 7 -1.86 0.48 14.49
C LEU A 7 -0.77 -0.32 13.75
N LEU A 8 -0.73 -1.64 13.93
CA LEU A 8 0.22 -2.51 13.22
C LEU A 8 0.04 -2.44 11.70
N ILE A 9 -1.22 -2.46 11.21
CA ILE A 9 -1.50 -2.30 9.78
C ILE A 9 -1.02 -0.93 9.29
N GLY A 10 -1.28 0.14 10.05
CA GLY A 10 -0.75 1.46 9.74
C GLY A 10 0.78 1.48 9.64
N LEU A 11 1.47 0.91 10.60
CA LEU A 11 2.95 0.82 10.59
C LEU A 11 3.47 -0.01 9.41
N ILE A 12 2.81 -1.11 9.06
CA ILE A 12 3.15 -1.91 7.88
C ILE A 12 3.01 -1.05 6.61
N ALA A 13 1.91 -0.32 6.43
CA ALA A 13 1.71 0.58 5.30
C ALA A 13 2.79 1.67 5.23
N GLY A 14 3.16 2.27 6.37
CA GLY A 14 4.27 3.22 6.44
C GLY A 14 5.62 2.59 6.06
N LEU A 15 5.88 1.36 6.47
CA LEU A 15 7.11 0.65 6.12
C LEU A 15 7.23 0.42 4.60
N THR A 16 6.12 0.16 3.92
CA THR A 16 6.13 -0.08 2.48
C THR A 16 6.58 1.13 1.67
N VAL A 17 6.25 2.35 2.10
CA VAL A 17 6.69 3.57 1.40
C VAL A 17 8.16 3.87 1.66
N LEU A 18 8.70 3.52 2.83
CA LEU A 18 10.12 3.67 3.11
C LEU A 18 10.98 2.69 2.31
N ASP A 19 10.41 1.58 1.86
CA ASP A 19 11.13 0.55 1.12
C ASP A 19 11.81 1.12 -0.13
N GLY A 20 11.06 1.83 -0.98
CA GLY A 20 11.61 2.47 -2.17
C GLY A 20 12.40 3.76 -1.90
N ASN A 21 12.04 4.50 -0.86
CA ASN A 21 12.56 5.83 -0.61
C ASN A 21 13.83 5.84 0.25
N TRP A 22 14.01 4.86 1.12
CA TRP A 22 15.07 4.87 2.13
C TRP A 22 15.78 3.52 2.34
N LEU A 23 15.05 2.39 2.22
CA LEU A 23 15.60 1.07 2.52
C LEU A 23 16.26 0.37 1.31
N GLY A 24 16.28 1.02 0.14
CA GLY A 24 16.95 0.50 -1.06
C GLY A 24 16.24 -0.67 -1.74
N GLU A 25 14.90 -0.64 -1.74
CA GLU A 25 14.06 -1.68 -2.36
C GLU A 25 14.27 -3.09 -1.78
N ALA A 26 14.20 -3.20 -0.45
CA ALA A 26 14.26 -4.48 0.25
C ALA A 26 13.01 -5.37 0.07
N LYS A 27 12.06 -4.91 -0.80
CA LYS A 27 10.83 -5.63 -1.17
C LYS A 27 9.76 -5.71 -0.09
N PHE A 28 9.81 -4.82 0.90
CA PHE A 28 8.75 -4.73 1.91
C PHE A 28 7.40 -4.28 1.33
N ARG A 29 7.39 -3.58 0.19
CA ARG A 29 6.17 -3.14 -0.49
C ARG A 29 5.49 -4.24 -1.31
N GLU A 30 6.15 -5.38 -1.53
CA GLU A 30 5.59 -6.48 -2.31
C GLU A 30 4.39 -7.11 -1.58
N PRO A 31 3.26 -7.37 -2.28
CA PRO A 31 2.04 -7.87 -1.65
C PRO A 31 2.18 -9.18 -0.89
N VAL A 32 3.06 -10.07 -1.32
CA VAL A 32 3.33 -11.32 -0.58
C VAL A 32 3.97 -11.03 0.78
N VAL A 33 4.84 -10.02 0.87
CA VAL A 33 5.49 -9.61 2.13
C VAL A 33 4.51 -8.87 3.01
N THR A 34 3.77 -7.90 2.47
CA THR A 34 2.75 -7.16 3.24
C THR A 34 1.64 -8.09 3.70
N GLY A 35 1.20 -9.05 2.88
CA GLY A 35 0.22 -10.07 3.25
C GLY A 35 0.71 -10.94 4.41
N PHE A 36 1.98 -11.37 4.39
CA PHE A 36 2.59 -12.09 5.51
C PHE A 36 2.58 -11.24 6.80
N LEU A 37 3.06 -9.98 6.74
CA LEU A 37 3.13 -9.10 7.90
C LEU A 37 1.72 -8.79 8.47
N VAL A 38 0.75 -8.53 7.61
CA VAL A 38 -0.65 -8.32 8.00
C VAL A 38 -1.24 -9.59 8.60
N GLY A 39 -0.93 -10.77 8.02
CA GLY A 39 -1.32 -12.06 8.57
C GLY A 39 -0.79 -12.29 9.97
N LEU A 40 0.46 -11.90 10.26
CA LEU A 40 1.04 -11.91 11.61
C LEU A 40 0.28 -10.95 12.55
N ALA A 41 0.00 -9.74 12.10
CA ALA A 41 -0.69 -8.72 12.91
C ALA A 41 -2.13 -9.12 13.26
N LEU A 42 -2.82 -9.82 12.37
CA LEU A 42 -4.22 -10.24 12.53
C LEU A 42 -4.38 -11.69 13.04
N GLY A 43 -3.30 -12.47 13.12
CA GLY A 43 -3.31 -13.85 13.63
C GLY A 43 -3.69 -14.92 12.60
N ASP A 44 -3.66 -14.61 11.30
CA ASP A 44 -3.92 -15.58 10.21
C ASP A 44 -2.86 -15.45 9.10
N VAL A 45 -1.68 -15.97 9.37
CA VAL A 45 -0.52 -15.91 8.47
C VAL A 45 -0.79 -16.67 7.17
N THR A 46 -1.47 -17.80 7.24
CA THR A 46 -1.76 -18.66 6.07
C THR A 46 -2.62 -17.90 5.07
N LYS A 47 -3.66 -17.24 5.57
CA LYS A 47 -4.56 -16.44 4.74
C LYS A 47 -3.86 -15.19 4.21
N GLY A 48 -3.07 -14.53 5.06
CA GLY A 48 -2.27 -13.38 4.67
C GLY A 48 -1.32 -13.68 3.51
N LEU A 49 -0.57 -14.79 3.60
CA LEU A 49 0.32 -15.26 2.52
C LEU A 49 -0.44 -15.61 1.25
N LYS A 50 -1.57 -16.34 1.37
CA LYS A 50 -2.38 -16.71 0.21
C LYS A 50 -2.88 -15.47 -0.54
N VAL A 51 -3.53 -14.55 0.17
CA VAL A 51 -4.06 -13.30 -0.41
C VAL A 51 -2.92 -12.43 -0.95
N GLY A 52 -1.81 -12.32 -0.23
CA GLY A 52 -0.63 -11.58 -0.66
C GLY A 52 -0.04 -12.14 -1.96
N ALA A 53 0.06 -13.47 -2.10
CA ALA A 53 0.53 -14.11 -3.32
C ALA A 53 -0.43 -13.86 -4.52
N GLU A 54 -1.74 -13.92 -4.30
CA GLU A 54 -2.74 -13.64 -5.33
C GLU A 54 -2.70 -12.16 -5.76
N LEU A 55 -2.55 -11.21 -4.83
CA LEU A 55 -2.32 -9.79 -5.13
C LEU A 55 -0.99 -9.55 -5.83
N GLN A 56 0.06 -10.31 -5.49
CA GLN A 56 1.35 -10.23 -6.16
C GLN A 56 1.22 -10.54 -7.65
N LEU A 57 0.41 -11.53 -8.02
CA LEU A 57 0.15 -11.86 -9.42
C LEU A 57 -0.54 -10.70 -10.17
N LEU A 58 -1.43 -9.95 -9.50
CA LEU A 58 -2.06 -8.78 -10.10
C LEU A 58 -1.04 -7.68 -10.43
N TRP A 59 -0.12 -7.42 -9.49
CA TRP A 59 0.81 -6.30 -9.61
C TRP A 59 2.20 -6.68 -10.12
N MET A 60 2.39 -7.93 -10.53
CA MET A 60 3.68 -8.43 -11.03
C MET A 60 4.21 -7.65 -12.24
N GLY A 61 3.32 -7.10 -13.05
CA GLY A 61 3.66 -6.24 -14.19
C GLY A 61 3.68 -4.72 -13.86
N ALA A 62 3.35 -4.32 -12.63
CA ALA A 62 3.35 -2.93 -12.21
C ALA A 62 4.78 -2.48 -11.85
N THR A 63 5.69 -2.53 -12.81
CA THR A 63 7.08 -2.07 -12.63
C THR A 63 7.22 -0.60 -13.01
N GLY A 64 7.88 0.19 -12.15
CA GLY A 64 8.17 1.59 -12.39
C GLY A 64 9.26 1.81 -13.42
N ILE A 65 8.87 1.94 -14.66
CA ILE A 65 9.80 2.31 -15.71
C ILE A 65 9.55 3.76 -16.10
N GLY A 66 10.52 4.64 -15.79
CA GLY A 66 10.45 6.05 -16.13
C GLY A 66 9.48 6.88 -15.26
N PRO A 67 8.98 8.03 -15.74
CA PRO A 67 8.19 8.99 -14.96
C PRO A 67 6.71 8.58 -14.81
N THR A 68 6.37 7.32 -14.98
CA THR A 68 4.98 6.85 -14.86
C THR A 68 4.56 6.80 -13.39
N ALA A 69 3.42 7.42 -13.08
CA ALA A 69 2.80 7.30 -11.77
C ALA A 69 2.32 5.85 -11.57
N GLN A 70 2.98 5.11 -10.68
CA GLN A 70 2.59 3.75 -10.34
C GLN A 70 1.52 3.74 -9.27
N LEU A 71 0.68 2.71 -9.29
CA LEU A 71 -0.20 2.43 -8.17
C LEU A 71 0.63 2.15 -6.90
N ASP A 72 0.14 2.62 -5.77
CA ASP A 72 0.75 2.29 -4.48
C ASP A 72 0.40 0.86 -4.07
N ILE A 73 1.18 -0.08 -4.59
CA ILE A 73 0.97 -1.51 -4.35
C ILE A 73 1.20 -1.90 -2.88
N GLY A 74 2.07 -1.17 -2.19
CA GLY A 74 2.39 -1.43 -0.78
C GLY A 74 1.20 -1.21 0.13
N THR A 75 0.61 -0.01 0.09
CA THR A 75 -0.57 0.31 0.91
C THR A 75 -1.80 -0.44 0.40
N GLY A 76 -1.99 -0.53 -0.92
CA GLY A 76 -3.08 -1.30 -1.51
C GLY A 76 -3.04 -2.78 -1.13
N GLY A 77 -1.86 -3.40 -1.16
CA GLY A 77 -1.64 -4.77 -0.72
C GLY A 77 -1.88 -4.95 0.78
N THR A 78 -1.37 -4.02 1.59
CA THR A 78 -1.55 -4.03 3.05
C THR A 78 -3.03 -3.97 3.44
N ILE A 79 -3.77 -2.99 2.92
CA ILE A 79 -5.20 -2.82 3.24
C ILE A 79 -6.03 -3.92 2.60
N GLY A 80 -5.74 -4.31 1.35
CA GLY A 80 -6.42 -5.42 0.69
C GLY A 80 -6.30 -6.72 1.48
N ALA A 81 -5.09 -7.10 1.90
CA ALA A 81 -4.86 -8.28 2.71
C ALA A 81 -5.58 -8.20 4.07
N ALA A 82 -5.52 -7.03 4.73
CA ALA A 82 -6.21 -6.82 6.00
C ALA A 82 -7.71 -7.01 5.89
N VAL A 83 -8.32 -6.44 4.85
CA VAL A 83 -9.77 -6.56 4.60
C VAL A 83 -10.15 -8.02 4.30
N ALA A 84 -9.40 -8.72 3.46
CA ALA A 84 -9.66 -10.12 3.15
C ALA A 84 -9.59 -11.02 4.40
N ILE A 85 -8.60 -10.80 5.27
CA ILE A 85 -8.47 -11.54 6.53
C ILE A 85 -9.65 -11.25 7.46
N MET A 86 -9.97 -9.96 7.66
CA MET A 86 -11.06 -9.53 8.56
C MET A 86 -12.43 -10.05 8.13
N THR A 87 -12.73 -9.96 6.84
CA THR A 87 -14.05 -10.37 6.30
C THR A 87 -14.19 -11.89 6.12
N GLY A 88 -13.11 -12.63 6.31
CA GLY A 88 -13.12 -14.08 6.07
C GLY A 88 -13.10 -14.47 4.57
N LYS A 89 -13.02 -13.46 3.65
CA LYS A 89 -13.10 -13.64 2.19
C LYS A 89 -11.71 -13.81 1.57
N GLY A 90 -11.62 -13.93 0.25
CA GLY A 90 -10.39 -14.19 -0.49
C GLY A 90 -9.82 -12.94 -1.21
N ALA A 91 -8.99 -13.18 -2.24
CA ALA A 91 -8.35 -12.14 -3.03
C ALA A 91 -9.35 -11.24 -3.76
N GLU A 92 -10.51 -11.75 -4.11
CA GLU A 92 -11.60 -10.98 -4.73
C GLU A 92 -11.98 -9.75 -3.90
N THR A 93 -12.05 -9.93 -2.59
CA THR A 93 -12.32 -8.84 -1.65
C THR A 93 -11.10 -7.95 -1.45
N ALA A 94 -9.89 -8.55 -1.42
CA ALA A 94 -8.65 -7.79 -1.34
C ALA A 94 -8.48 -6.85 -2.55
N ILE A 95 -8.83 -7.29 -3.75
CA ILE A 95 -8.80 -6.47 -4.98
C ILE A 95 -9.81 -5.34 -4.90
N LEU A 96 -11.05 -5.66 -4.50
CA LEU A 96 -12.14 -4.70 -4.41
C LEU A 96 -11.78 -3.48 -3.56
N PHE A 97 -11.06 -3.67 -2.47
CA PHE A 97 -10.66 -2.59 -1.57
C PHE A 97 -9.21 -2.13 -1.80
N GLY A 98 -8.29 -3.03 -2.12
CA GLY A 98 -6.87 -2.73 -2.27
C GLY A 98 -6.57 -1.90 -3.50
N VAL A 99 -7.21 -2.17 -4.65
CA VAL A 99 -6.95 -1.41 -5.89
C VAL A 99 -7.40 0.05 -5.78
N PRO A 100 -8.63 0.37 -5.34
CA PRO A 100 -9.02 1.77 -5.11
C PRO A 100 -8.13 2.49 -4.11
N VAL A 101 -7.71 1.81 -3.03
CA VAL A 101 -6.77 2.37 -2.05
C VAL A 101 -5.43 2.67 -2.69
N ALA A 102 -4.88 1.76 -3.51
CA ALA A 102 -3.63 1.97 -4.23
C ALA A 102 -3.69 3.22 -5.14
N VAL A 103 -4.82 3.45 -5.82
CA VAL A 103 -5.04 4.64 -6.66
C VAL A 103 -5.06 5.91 -5.81
N VAL A 104 -5.84 5.92 -4.73
CA VAL A 104 -5.96 7.08 -3.83
C VAL A 104 -4.62 7.42 -3.18
N MET A 105 -3.90 6.40 -2.69
CA MET A 105 -2.60 6.60 -2.06
C MET A 105 -1.54 7.08 -3.04
N GLN A 106 -1.58 6.62 -4.30
CA GLN A 106 -0.72 7.16 -5.35
C GLN A 106 -0.99 8.64 -5.60
N PHE A 107 -2.26 9.05 -5.62
CA PHE A 107 -2.62 10.46 -5.75
C PHE A 107 -2.10 11.29 -4.55
N ILE A 108 -2.28 10.80 -3.33
CA ILE A 108 -1.75 11.43 -2.10
C ILE A 108 -0.23 11.53 -2.18
N ASN A 109 0.47 10.49 -2.63
CA ASN A 109 1.91 10.49 -2.79
C ASN A 109 2.38 11.55 -3.79
N THR A 110 1.69 11.69 -4.91
CA THR A 110 2.00 12.69 -5.93
C THR A 110 1.88 14.12 -5.35
N LEU A 111 0.81 14.40 -4.60
CA LEU A 111 0.65 15.70 -3.93
C LEU A 111 1.72 15.93 -2.87
N LEU A 112 2.10 14.90 -2.12
CA LEU A 112 3.13 14.98 -1.10
C LEU A 112 4.50 15.30 -1.70
N ILE A 113 4.88 14.60 -2.77
CA ILE A 113 6.14 14.86 -3.50
C ILE A 113 6.13 16.28 -4.07
N ALA A 114 5.03 16.73 -4.65
CA ALA A 114 4.89 18.09 -5.15
C ALA A 114 5.06 19.13 -4.02
N SER A 115 4.55 18.85 -2.82
CA SER A 115 4.72 19.74 -1.67
C SER A 115 6.18 19.83 -1.19
N TYR A 116 6.96 18.77 -1.36
CA TYR A 116 8.38 18.76 -0.99
C TYR A 116 9.25 19.60 -1.91
N SER A 117 8.79 19.93 -3.13
CA SER A 117 9.53 20.79 -4.06
C SER A 117 9.86 22.16 -3.44
N GLY A 118 8.95 22.70 -2.60
CA GLY A 118 9.19 23.93 -1.87
C GLY A 118 10.34 23.85 -0.85
N LEU A 119 10.60 22.66 -0.29
CA LEU A 119 11.73 22.45 0.62
C LEU A 119 13.08 22.43 -0.12
N MET A 120 13.09 22.06 -1.40
CA MET A 120 14.31 22.02 -2.20
C MET A 120 14.91 23.40 -2.37
N HIS A 121 14.11 24.44 -2.61
CA HIS A 121 14.63 25.81 -2.67
C HIS A 121 15.32 26.26 -1.38
N LYS A 122 14.79 25.82 -0.22
CA LYS A 122 15.44 26.09 1.06
C LYS A 122 16.79 25.38 1.16
N VAL A 123 16.84 24.12 0.73
CA VAL A 123 18.08 23.32 0.74
C VAL A 123 19.12 23.94 -0.20
N ASP A 124 18.72 24.40 -1.38
CA ASP A 124 19.62 25.08 -2.33
C ASP A 124 20.25 26.32 -1.70
N ASN A 125 19.47 27.21 -1.06
CA ASN A 125 19.95 28.36 -0.36
C ASN A 125 20.90 28.03 0.81
N ASP A 126 20.56 26.96 1.55
CA ASP A 126 21.41 26.48 2.67
C ASP A 126 22.75 25.94 2.16
N ILE A 127 22.79 25.29 0.99
CA ILE A 127 24.00 24.78 0.35
C ILE A 127 24.88 25.96 -0.10
N GLU A 128 24.31 27.01 -0.73
CA GLU A 128 25.03 28.22 -1.13
C GLU A 128 25.66 28.91 0.08
N ALA A 129 25.00 28.87 1.24
CA ALA A 129 25.53 29.36 2.51
C ALA A 129 26.57 28.44 3.19
N GLY A 130 26.91 27.28 2.58
CA GLY A 130 27.83 26.27 3.11
C GLY A 130 27.25 25.33 4.16
N ASN A 131 25.93 25.30 4.33
CA ASN A 131 25.25 24.44 5.30
C ASN A 131 24.82 23.09 4.68
N PHE A 132 25.77 22.18 4.46
CA PHE A 132 25.49 20.85 3.88
C PHE A 132 24.68 19.92 4.78
N LYS A 133 24.57 20.21 6.08
CA LYS A 133 23.74 19.40 7.00
C LYS A 133 22.25 19.47 6.66
N SER A 134 21.83 20.56 5.99
CA SER A 134 20.46 20.76 5.53
C SER A 134 19.98 19.64 4.60
N ILE A 135 20.84 19.07 3.76
CA ILE A 135 20.53 17.97 2.85
C ILE A 135 20.04 16.76 3.63
N ALA A 136 20.85 16.28 4.59
CA ALA A 136 20.52 15.11 5.38
C ALA A 136 19.27 15.33 6.24
N LEU A 137 19.14 16.51 6.86
CA LEU A 137 18.01 16.85 7.72
C LEU A 137 16.70 16.87 6.92
N THR A 138 16.68 17.49 5.75
CA THR A 138 15.49 17.55 4.89
C THR A 138 15.14 16.17 4.34
N HIS A 139 16.13 15.37 3.95
CA HIS A 139 15.91 14.00 3.50
C HIS A 139 15.23 13.15 4.60
N HIS A 140 15.74 13.16 5.82
CA HIS A 140 15.13 12.43 6.92
C HIS A 140 13.75 12.95 7.28
N PHE A 141 13.56 14.27 7.28
CA PHE A 141 12.25 14.87 7.53
C PHE A 141 11.21 14.42 6.51
N CYS A 142 11.51 14.48 5.21
CA CYS A 142 10.60 14.05 4.16
C CYS A 142 10.25 12.56 4.30
N ASN A 143 11.22 11.69 4.58
CA ASN A 143 10.97 10.26 4.75
C ASN A 143 10.08 9.97 5.98
N TRP A 144 10.38 10.58 7.12
CA TRP A 144 9.56 10.38 8.32
C TRP A 144 8.16 10.99 8.20
N ALA A 145 8.03 12.14 7.52
CA ALA A 145 6.73 12.74 7.25
C ALA A 145 5.88 11.85 6.33
N THR A 146 6.50 11.27 5.29
CA THR A 146 5.82 10.33 4.39
C THR A 146 5.41 9.06 5.14
N PHE A 147 6.30 8.47 5.94
CA PHE A 147 6.00 7.32 6.79
C PHE A 147 4.81 7.59 7.71
N ALA A 148 4.85 8.72 8.43
CA ALA A 148 3.79 9.09 9.37
C ALA A 148 2.43 9.29 8.66
N LEU A 149 2.42 9.94 7.48
CA LEU A 149 1.21 10.14 6.70
C LEU A 149 0.61 8.81 6.25
N TYR A 150 1.41 7.92 5.68
CA TYR A 150 0.95 6.60 5.23
C TYR A 150 0.44 5.73 6.37
N SER A 151 1.20 5.72 7.48
CA SER A 151 0.79 5.01 8.69
C SER A 151 -0.52 5.54 9.24
N LEU A 152 -0.68 6.87 9.29
CA LEU A 152 -1.89 7.50 9.80
C LEU A 152 -3.10 7.22 8.92
N VAL A 153 -2.96 7.38 7.60
CA VAL A 153 -4.07 7.14 6.66
C VAL A 153 -4.54 5.68 6.74
N ALA A 154 -3.61 4.72 6.71
CA ALA A 154 -3.96 3.31 6.81
C ALA A 154 -4.56 2.96 8.18
N PHE A 155 -4.02 3.51 9.28
CA PHE A 155 -4.59 3.35 10.61
C PHE A 155 -6.02 3.87 10.69
N VAL A 156 -6.26 5.11 10.23
CA VAL A 156 -7.59 5.75 10.26
C VAL A 156 -8.58 4.96 9.40
N ALA A 157 -8.17 4.57 8.19
CA ALA A 157 -9.00 3.79 7.28
C ALA A 157 -9.42 2.45 7.90
N MET A 158 -8.49 1.76 8.57
CA MET A 158 -8.77 0.46 9.16
C MET A 158 -9.48 0.57 10.51
N TYR A 159 -9.09 1.50 11.37
CA TYR A 159 -9.70 1.62 12.70
C TYR A 159 -11.14 2.14 12.67
N PHE A 160 -11.40 3.19 11.88
CA PHE A 160 -12.73 3.77 11.77
C PHE A 160 -13.55 3.18 10.62
N GLY A 161 -12.88 2.72 9.54
CA GLY A 161 -13.53 2.20 8.34
C GLY A 161 -13.94 0.73 8.41
N HIS A 162 -13.40 -0.06 9.35
CA HIS A 162 -13.60 -1.51 9.35
C HIS A 162 -15.07 -1.95 9.36
N GLY A 163 -15.94 -1.24 10.08
CA GLY A 163 -17.38 -1.57 10.11
C GLY A 163 -18.07 -1.32 8.78
N VAL A 164 -17.73 -0.23 8.10
CA VAL A 164 -18.25 0.09 6.76
C VAL A 164 -17.72 -0.90 5.72
N ILE A 165 -16.44 -1.21 5.78
CA ILE A 165 -15.79 -2.18 4.91
C ILE A 165 -16.47 -3.56 5.04
N GLN A 166 -16.71 -4.02 6.27
CA GLN A 166 -17.40 -5.27 6.53
C GLN A 166 -18.82 -5.26 5.96
N ALA A 167 -19.57 -4.19 6.21
CA ALA A 167 -20.94 -4.04 5.71
C ALA A 167 -21.00 -4.07 4.17
N ILE A 168 -20.06 -3.40 3.50
CA ILE A 168 -19.96 -3.43 2.03
C ILE A 168 -19.63 -4.85 1.56
N ALA A 169 -18.63 -5.50 2.17
CA ALA A 169 -18.20 -6.83 1.79
C ALA A 169 -19.31 -7.87 1.95
N ASP A 170 -20.11 -7.77 3.02
CA ASP A 170 -21.23 -8.67 3.29
C ASP A 170 -22.48 -8.34 2.46
N GLY A 171 -22.67 -7.07 2.10
CA GLY A 171 -23.78 -6.59 1.29
C GLY A 171 -23.64 -6.82 -0.22
N LEU A 172 -22.52 -7.36 -0.69
CA LEU A 172 -22.29 -7.59 -2.12
C LEU A 172 -23.31 -8.61 -2.68
N PRO A 173 -24.05 -8.25 -3.74
CA PRO A 173 -24.98 -9.18 -4.38
C PRO A 173 -24.24 -10.35 -5.06
N ALA A 174 -24.92 -11.47 -5.24
CA ALA A 174 -24.33 -12.70 -5.78
C ALA A 174 -23.62 -12.50 -7.13
N TRP A 175 -24.20 -11.68 -8.02
CA TRP A 175 -23.61 -11.39 -9.32
C TRP A 175 -22.27 -10.62 -9.20
N ALA A 176 -22.15 -9.71 -8.22
CA ALA A 176 -20.93 -8.96 -7.99
C ALA A 176 -19.83 -9.86 -7.41
N ASN A 177 -20.18 -10.73 -6.45
CA ASN A 177 -19.26 -11.74 -5.94
C ASN A 177 -18.79 -12.71 -7.04
N ALA A 178 -19.69 -13.16 -7.93
CA ALA A 178 -19.33 -14.00 -9.07
C ALA A 178 -18.37 -13.28 -10.03
N GLY A 179 -18.63 -11.99 -10.31
CA GLY A 179 -17.74 -11.15 -11.13
C GLY A 179 -16.35 -10.98 -10.52
N LEU A 180 -16.28 -10.67 -9.22
CA LEU A 180 -15.01 -10.52 -8.50
C LEU A 180 -14.21 -11.84 -8.46
N ASN A 181 -14.86 -12.97 -8.26
CA ASN A 181 -14.21 -14.28 -8.33
C ASN A 181 -13.68 -14.57 -9.74
N GLY A 182 -14.42 -14.19 -10.79
CA GLY A 182 -13.96 -14.27 -12.17
C GLY A 182 -12.70 -13.43 -12.41
N VAL A 183 -12.69 -12.18 -11.92
CA VAL A 183 -11.50 -11.31 -11.97
C VAL A 183 -10.33 -11.95 -11.23
N ALA A 184 -10.54 -12.45 -10.01
CA ALA A 184 -9.48 -13.08 -9.22
C ALA A 184 -8.88 -14.30 -9.95
N ALA A 185 -9.69 -15.10 -10.63
CA ALA A 185 -9.22 -16.24 -11.42
C ALA A 185 -8.37 -15.84 -12.64
N LEU A 186 -8.55 -14.60 -13.17
CA LEU A 186 -7.79 -14.08 -14.31
C LEU A 186 -6.49 -13.35 -13.91
N LEU A 187 -6.23 -13.13 -12.61
CA LEU A 187 -5.06 -12.38 -12.13
C LEU A 187 -3.73 -12.92 -12.66
N PRO A 188 -3.47 -14.25 -12.66
CA PRO A 188 -2.22 -14.76 -13.20
C PRO A 188 -2.02 -14.40 -14.66
N ALA A 189 -3.07 -14.52 -15.48
CA ALA A 189 -3.02 -14.19 -16.90
C ALA A 189 -2.78 -12.69 -17.12
N LEU A 190 -3.44 -11.84 -16.33
CA LEU A 190 -3.26 -10.38 -16.39
C LEU A 190 -1.83 -9.98 -15.99
N GLY A 191 -1.31 -10.53 -14.89
CA GLY A 191 0.06 -10.26 -14.44
C GLY A 191 1.11 -10.66 -15.49
N PHE A 192 0.96 -11.84 -16.09
CA PHE A 192 1.82 -12.25 -17.20
C PHE A 192 1.71 -11.36 -18.43
N ALA A 193 0.50 -10.96 -18.80
CA ALA A 193 0.29 -10.05 -19.94
C ALA A 193 0.99 -8.70 -19.74
N LEU A 194 0.95 -8.17 -18.50
CA LEU A 194 1.62 -6.92 -18.15
C LEU A 194 3.16 -7.02 -18.15
N LEU A 195 3.72 -8.21 -17.89
CA LEU A 195 5.16 -8.45 -17.97
C LEU A 195 5.69 -8.54 -19.41
N LEU A 196 4.83 -8.89 -20.37
CA LEU A 196 5.22 -9.10 -21.76
C LEU A 196 5.10 -7.83 -22.61
N ASN A 197 4.53 -6.76 -22.10
CA ASN A 197 4.40 -5.45 -22.73
C ASN A 197 5.45 -4.46 -22.23
#